data_951b140cd799255cd74ae100e462e232
#
_entry.id   951b140cd799255cd74ae100e462e232
#
_cell.length_a   1.000
_cell.length_b   1.000
_cell.length_c   1.000
_cell.angle_alpha   90.00
_cell.angle_beta   90.00
_cell.angle_gamma   90.00
#
_symmetry.space_group_name_H-M   'P 1'
#
loop_
_entity.id
_entity.type
_entity.pdbx_description
1 polymer ?
#
loop_
_entity_poly.entity_id
_entity_poly.type
_entity_poly.pdbx_seq_one_letter_code
_entity_poly.pdbx_strand_id
1 'polypeptide(L)'
;MAIINVADITKSAVAQTMGETYMEQEGVISALASGKLVDIGKDIGDMERGYDVFCRALIDVIGKMEIDEWEYKPEIRAIYMDSWEWGAFLERIKLDLPKIITDDLFNLVADKDYSSYEHTAYVPIVHVKGFDKASAFTIPLSIKTSYIETAFTNYAEMSRFISSLRENRNQFRKLVLDSYAHILVGAGIAISDKVTKTSIHLLTEAKEAGVVDSSATWETARHNTKFNNFCLKRIATIREYMLRH
;
A
#
# COMPACT_ATOMS: atom_id res chain seq x y z
N MET A 1 13.45 -1.87 -19.80
CA MET A 1 12.00 -1.58 -19.81
C MET A 1 11.46 -2.08 -21.14
N ALA A 2 10.74 -3.19 -21.12
CA ALA A 2 10.02 -3.64 -22.31
C ALA A 2 8.86 -2.66 -22.53
N ILE A 3 8.87 -1.96 -23.66
CA ILE A 3 7.74 -1.11 -24.06
C ILE A 3 6.58 -2.06 -24.32
N ILE A 4 5.60 -2.09 -23.40
CA ILE A 4 4.38 -2.89 -23.59
C ILE A 4 3.71 -2.38 -24.86
N ASN A 5 3.71 -3.21 -25.88
CA ASN A 5 3.09 -2.87 -27.16
C ASN A 5 1.58 -3.09 -27.06
N VAL A 6 0.81 -2.03 -27.26
CA VAL A 6 -0.66 -2.08 -27.25
C VAL A 6 -1.19 -3.13 -28.23
N ALA A 7 -0.48 -3.35 -29.36
CA ALA A 7 -0.83 -4.39 -30.32
C ALA A 7 -0.77 -5.80 -29.72
N ASP A 8 0.24 -6.07 -28.89
CA ASP A 8 0.39 -7.38 -28.24
C ASP A 8 -0.68 -7.61 -27.18
N ILE A 9 -1.04 -6.56 -26.41
CA ILE A 9 -2.15 -6.61 -25.46
C ILE A 9 -3.46 -6.90 -26.18
N THR A 10 -3.76 -6.13 -27.25
CA THR A 10 -4.99 -6.29 -28.02
C THR A 10 -5.05 -7.67 -28.65
N LYS A 11 -3.95 -8.13 -29.25
CA LYS A 11 -3.84 -9.47 -29.84
C LYS A 11 -4.12 -10.57 -28.83
N SER A 12 -3.52 -10.48 -27.66
CA SER A 12 -3.70 -11.47 -26.60
C SER A 12 -5.14 -11.45 -26.04
N ALA A 13 -5.75 -10.27 -25.90
CA ALA A 13 -7.13 -10.15 -25.45
C ALA A 13 -8.13 -10.70 -26.48
N VAL A 14 -7.92 -10.43 -27.78
CA VAL A 14 -8.74 -10.99 -28.88
C VAL A 14 -8.58 -12.51 -28.91
N ALA A 15 -7.37 -13.04 -28.82
CA ALA A 15 -7.13 -14.48 -28.81
C ALA A 15 -7.84 -15.17 -27.62
N GLN A 16 -7.85 -14.58 -26.46
CA GLN A 16 -8.56 -15.10 -25.29
C GLN A 16 -10.09 -15.03 -25.45
N THR A 17 -10.60 -14.03 -26.20
CA THR A 17 -12.04 -13.83 -26.39
C THR A 17 -12.61 -14.72 -27.47
N MET A 18 -11.94 -14.75 -28.62
CA MET A 18 -12.42 -15.41 -29.85
C MET A 18 -11.84 -16.80 -30.06
N GLY A 19 -10.78 -17.14 -29.33
CA GLY A 19 -10.06 -18.40 -29.46
C GLY A 19 -8.94 -18.37 -30.53
N GLU A 20 -8.05 -19.35 -30.45
CA GLU A 20 -6.90 -19.47 -31.36
C GLU A 20 -7.32 -19.69 -32.83
N THR A 21 -8.37 -20.45 -33.07
CA THR A 21 -8.90 -20.72 -34.42
C THR A 21 -9.31 -19.44 -35.15
N TYR A 22 -9.85 -18.44 -34.43
CA TYR A 22 -10.18 -17.14 -35.03
C TYR A 22 -8.91 -16.38 -35.42
N MET A 23 -7.87 -16.47 -34.62
CA MET A 23 -6.58 -15.81 -34.90
C MET A 23 -5.85 -16.42 -36.12
N GLU A 24 -6.13 -17.67 -36.49
CA GLU A 24 -5.55 -18.33 -37.64
C GLU A 24 -6.24 -17.93 -38.97
N GLN A 25 -7.37 -17.21 -38.91
CA GLN A 25 -8.05 -16.74 -40.13
C GLN A 25 -7.19 -15.74 -40.90
N GLU A 26 -7.16 -15.89 -42.22
CA GLU A 26 -6.44 -14.98 -43.11
C GLU A 26 -6.96 -13.55 -42.94
N GLY A 27 -6.07 -12.64 -42.57
CA GLY A 27 -6.39 -11.22 -42.41
C GLY A 27 -6.56 -10.72 -40.99
N VAL A 28 -6.87 -11.56 -39.97
CA VAL A 28 -7.03 -11.11 -38.58
C VAL A 28 -5.70 -10.58 -38.00
N ILE A 29 -4.63 -11.30 -38.21
CA ILE A 29 -3.29 -10.87 -37.74
C ILE A 29 -2.85 -9.58 -38.46
N SER A 30 -3.10 -9.51 -39.78
CA SER A 30 -2.77 -8.30 -40.56
C SER A 30 -3.64 -7.11 -40.18
N ALA A 31 -4.92 -7.32 -39.86
CA ALA A 31 -5.83 -6.29 -39.36
C ALA A 31 -5.38 -5.75 -37.99
N LEU A 32 -5.00 -6.62 -37.09
CA LEU A 32 -4.43 -6.25 -35.78
C LEU A 32 -3.12 -5.46 -35.93
N ALA A 33 -2.24 -5.89 -36.81
CA ALA A 33 -0.97 -5.23 -37.08
C ALA A 33 -1.15 -3.87 -37.79
N SER A 34 -2.13 -3.73 -38.66
CA SER A 34 -2.43 -2.49 -39.39
C SER A 34 -3.36 -1.54 -38.64
N GLY A 35 -3.90 -1.95 -37.48
CA GLY A 35 -4.83 -1.15 -36.68
C GLY A 35 -6.24 -1.04 -37.23
N LYS A 36 -6.63 -1.90 -38.19
CA LYS A 36 -8.00 -2.00 -38.71
C LYS A 36 -8.84 -2.90 -37.81
N LEU A 37 -9.30 -2.33 -36.68
CA LEU A 37 -9.97 -3.10 -35.61
C LEU A 37 -11.50 -3.17 -35.76
N VAL A 38 -12.09 -2.44 -36.70
CA VAL A 38 -13.56 -2.31 -36.83
C VAL A 38 -14.26 -3.64 -37.04
N ASP A 39 -13.73 -4.48 -37.95
CA ASP A 39 -14.35 -5.76 -38.27
C ASP A 39 -14.22 -6.74 -37.10
N ILE A 40 -13.06 -6.77 -36.43
CA ILE A 40 -12.84 -7.55 -35.21
C ILE A 40 -13.81 -7.09 -34.10
N GLY A 41 -14.02 -5.79 -33.98
CA GLY A 41 -14.96 -5.23 -33.01
C GLY A 41 -16.41 -5.62 -33.27
N LYS A 42 -16.81 -5.71 -34.54
CA LYS A 42 -18.14 -6.22 -34.92
C LYS A 42 -18.29 -7.70 -34.61
N ASP A 43 -17.31 -8.52 -34.99
CA ASP A 43 -17.33 -9.96 -34.72
C ASP A 43 -17.44 -10.25 -33.20
N ILE A 44 -16.74 -9.46 -32.38
CA ILE A 44 -16.87 -9.53 -30.92
C ILE A 44 -18.27 -9.06 -30.47
N GLY A 45 -18.80 -7.99 -31.07
CA GLY A 45 -20.13 -7.45 -30.73
C GLY A 45 -21.27 -8.41 -31.06
N ASP A 46 -21.10 -9.22 -32.10
CA ASP A 46 -22.08 -10.22 -32.54
C ASP A 46 -22.12 -11.48 -31.64
N MET A 47 -21.09 -11.65 -30.78
CA MET A 47 -21.08 -12.72 -29.78
C MET A 47 -21.99 -12.37 -28.59
N GLU A 48 -22.66 -13.36 -28.04
CA GLU A 48 -23.41 -13.19 -26.79
C GLU A 48 -22.46 -12.73 -25.66
N ARG A 49 -22.66 -11.48 -25.18
CA ARG A 49 -21.82 -10.83 -24.20
C ARG A 49 -20.35 -10.67 -24.62
N GLY A 50 -20.06 -10.61 -25.93
CA GLY A 50 -18.69 -10.57 -26.44
C GLY A 50 -17.85 -9.42 -25.87
N TYR A 51 -18.41 -8.22 -25.73
CA TYR A 51 -17.71 -7.09 -25.11
C TYR A 51 -17.37 -7.30 -23.64
N ASP A 52 -18.23 -7.97 -22.87
CA ASP A 52 -17.94 -8.31 -21.46
C ASP A 52 -16.77 -9.30 -21.35
N VAL A 53 -16.76 -10.30 -22.23
CA VAL A 53 -15.71 -11.32 -22.30
C VAL A 53 -14.39 -10.66 -22.72
N PHE A 54 -14.42 -9.80 -23.74
CA PHE A 54 -13.25 -9.06 -24.20
C PHE A 54 -12.68 -8.16 -23.10
N CYS A 55 -13.51 -7.43 -22.39
CA CYS A 55 -13.04 -6.59 -21.28
C CYS A 55 -12.38 -7.39 -20.16
N ARG A 56 -12.94 -8.55 -19.82
CA ARG A 56 -12.34 -9.44 -18.81
C ARG A 56 -10.98 -9.95 -19.27
N ALA A 57 -10.90 -10.41 -20.52
CA ALA A 57 -9.65 -10.86 -21.13
C ALA A 57 -8.60 -9.72 -21.15
N LEU A 58 -9.03 -8.52 -21.52
CA LEU A 58 -8.16 -7.34 -21.56
C LEU A 58 -7.61 -6.98 -20.17
N ILE A 59 -8.47 -6.98 -19.15
CA ILE A 59 -8.07 -6.70 -17.75
C ILE A 59 -7.11 -7.79 -17.25
N ASP A 60 -7.36 -9.05 -17.60
CA ASP A 60 -6.49 -10.16 -17.19
C ASP A 60 -5.10 -10.07 -17.85
N VAL A 61 -5.04 -9.75 -19.16
CA VAL A 61 -3.78 -9.54 -19.87
C VAL A 61 -3.00 -8.34 -19.31
N ILE A 62 -3.66 -7.20 -19.12
CA ILE A 62 -3.04 -6.03 -18.49
C ILE A 62 -2.56 -6.39 -17.08
N GLY A 63 -3.35 -7.15 -16.32
CA GLY A 63 -3.02 -7.58 -14.97
C GLY A 63 -1.75 -8.40 -14.90
N LYS A 64 -1.59 -9.35 -15.78
CA LYS A 64 -0.40 -10.21 -15.84
C LYS A 64 0.86 -9.44 -16.25
N MET A 65 0.73 -8.48 -17.16
CA MET A 65 1.86 -7.67 -17.63
C MET A 65 2.33 -6.63 -16.62
N GLU A 66 1.42 -6.12 -15.77
CA GLU A 66 1.77 -5.08 -14.80
C GLU A 66 2.37 -5.58 -13.49
N ILE A 67 2.35 -6.89 -13.23
CA ILE A 67 2.95 -7.46 -12.01
C ILE A 67 4.44 -7.11 -11.92
N ASP A 68 5.14 -7.09 -13.05
CA ASP A 68 6.58 -6.85 -13.11
C ASP A 68 6.97 -5.37 -13.19
N GLU A 69 6.06 -4.47 -13.53
CA GLU A 69 6.39 -3.06 -13.85
C GLU A 69 5.88 -2.04 -12.83
N TRP A 70 4.92 -2.42 -11.97
CA TRP A 70 4.32 -1.47 -11.06
C TRP A 70 5.07 -1.36 -9.75
N GLU A 71 5.71 -0.21 -9.54
CA GLU A 71 6.37 0.14 -8.29
C GLU A 71 5.46 1.08 -7.48
N TYR A 72 5.05 0.65 -6.29
CA TYR A 72 4.32 1.50 -5.37
C TYR A 72 5.31 2.41 -4.61
N LYS A 73 5.07 3.72 -4.72
CA LYS A 73 5.82 4.72 -3.93
C LYS A 73 4.90 5.22 -2.81
N PRO A 74 5.01 4.66 -1.60
CA PRO A 74 4.15 5.02 -0.49
C PRO A 74 4.44 6.45 -0.03
N GLU A 75 3.38 7.18 0.38
CA GLU A 75 3.53 8.48 1.03
C GLU A 75 4.20 8.33 2.41
N ILE A 76 3.88 7.25 3.12
CA ILE A 76 4.42 6.94 4.45
C ILE A 76 5.33 5.73 4.36
N ARG A 77 6.61 5.96 3.99
CA ARG A 77 7.59 4.88 3.82
C ARG A 77 7.85 4.05 5.07
N ALA A 78 7.72 4.63 6.25
CA ALA A 78 8.00 3.93 7.50
C ALA A 78 7.06 2.74 7.79
N ILE A 79 5.90 2.67 7.14
CA ILE A 79 4.89 1.65 7.35
C ILE A 79 4.92 0.61 6.23
N TYR A 80 5.48 0.98 5.09
CA TYR A 80 5.57 0.12 3.94
C TYR A 80 6.81 -0.75 4.02
N MET A 81 6.63 -2.03 3.74
CA MET A 81 7.69 -3.01 3.61
C MET A 81 7.58 -3.63 2.22
N ASP A 82 8.70 -3.69 1.51
CA ASP A 82 8.76 -4.40 0.24
C ASP A 82 8.38 -5.87 0.41
N SER A 83 7.93 -6.51 -0.68
CA SER A 83 7.53 -7.90 -0.65
C SER A 83 8.63 -8.77 -0.06
N TRP A 84 8.27 -9.70 0.82
CA TRP A 84 9.20 -10.77 1.21
C TRP A 84 9.24 -11.83 0.11
N GLU A 85 10.42 -12.32 -0.16
CA GLU A 85 10.66 -13.27 -1.27
C GLU A 85 10.07 -14.66 -1.02
N TRP A 86 9.88 -15.08 0.26
CA TRP A 86 9.47 -16.43 0.62
C TRP A 86 8.52 -16.50 1.81
N GLY A 87 7.46 -17.29 1.65
CA GLY A 87 6.55 -17.70 2.72
C GLY A 87 5.34 -16.79 2.96
N ALA A 88 4.33 -17.32 3.63
CA ALA A 88 3.09 -16.64 4.00
C ALA A 88 3.12 -16.06 5.43
N PHE A 89 4.24 -16.19 6.13
CA PHE A 89 4.37 -15.85 7.54
C PHE A 89 5.56 -14.91 7.76
N LEU A 90 5.29 -13.73 8.32
CA LEU A 90 6.31 -12.79 8.75
C LEU A 90 6.45 -12.86 10.26
N GLU A 91 7.63 -13.15 10.74
CA GLU A 91 7.95 -13.20 12.15
C GLU A 91 8.93 -12.08 12.52
N ARG A 92 8.59 -11.34 13.56
CA ARG A 92 9.50 -10.37 14.17
C ARG A 92 9.89 -10.84 15.56
N ILE A 93 11.16 -11.15 15.72
CA ILE A 93 11.75 -11.57 16.97
C ILE A 93 12.43 -10.35 17.60
N LYS A 94 12.09 -10.06 18.85
CA LYS A 94 12.75 -9.02 19.66
C LYS A 94 13.26 -9.69 20.94
N LEU A 95 14.53 -9.50 21.22
CA LEU A 95 15.17 -9.90 22.46
C LEU A 95 15.18 -8.69 23.40
N ASP A 96 14.77 -8.89 24.64
CA ASP A 96 14.97 -7.86 25.65
C ASP A 96 16.46 -7.76 26.02
N LEU A 97 16.91 -6.54 26.26
CA LEU A 97 18.27 -6.31 26.72
C LEU A 97 18.47 -6.98 28.08
N PRO A 98 19.63 -7.60 28.32
CA PRO A 98 19.94 -8.18 29.61
C PRO A 98 19.89 -7.08 30.69
N LYS A 99 19.30 -7.44 31.81
CA LYS A 99 19.28 -6.55 33.00
C LYS A 99 20.70 -6.35 33.46
N ILE A 100 21.15 -5.10 33.52
CA ILE A 100 22.44 -4.80 34.10
C ILE A 100 22.31 -5.07 35.59
N ILE A 101 23.00 -6.09 36.09
CA ILE A 101 23.11 -6.36 37.53
C ILE A 101 24.24 -5.48 38.01
N THR A 102 23.89 -4.36 38.62
CA THR A 102 24.85 -3.52 39.36
C THR A 102 25.10 -4.17 40.70
N ASP A 103 26.20 -4.55 40.90
CA ASP A 103 27.03 -5.31 41.73
C ASP A 103 26.88 -5.17 43.25
N ASP A 104 26.13 -6.09 43.76
CA ASP A 104 26.45 -6.57 45.10
C ASP A 104 27.73 -7.49 45.11
N LEU A 105 28.20 -7.91 43.93
CA LEU A 105 29.37 -8.80 43.77
C LEU A 105 30.69 -8.10 44.13
N PHE A 106 30.82 -6.78 43.98
CA PHE A 106 32.00 -6.03 44.38
C PHE A 106 31.91 -5.47 45.77
N ASN A 107 30.73 -5.43 46.40
CA ASN A 107 30.50 -5.08 47.78
C ASN A 107 30.17 -6.34 48.58
N LEU A 108 31.19 -7.13 48.87
CA LEU A 108 31.03 -8.31 49.71
C LEU A 108 30.60 -7.90 51.12
N VAL A 109 29.38 -8.30 51.47
CA VAL A 109 28.83 -8.11 52.82
C VAL A 109 29.03 -9.43 53.56
N ALA A 110 29.60 -9.35 54.78
CA ALA A 110 29.74 -10.52 55.66
C ALA A 110 28.37 -11.19 55.86
N ASP A 111 28.36 -12.53 55.86
CA ASP A 111 27.20 -13.40 56.05
C ASP A 111 26.15 -13.42 54.90
N LYS A 112 26.44 -12.86 53.73
CA LYS A 112 25.58 -13.02 52.54
C LYS A 112 26.06 -14.20 51.68
N ASP A 113 25.15 -15.14 51.37
CA ASP A 113 25.42 -16.25 50.48
C ASP A 113 25.39 -15.79 49.04
N TYR A 114 26.55 -15.84 48.36
CA TYR A 114 26.73 -15.45 46.96
C TYR A 114 26.71 -16.68 46.00
N SER A 115 26.51 -17.87 46.53
CA SER A 115 26.56 -19.11 45.72
C SER A 115 25.46 -19.14 44.63
N SER A 116 24.36 -18.47 44.83
CA SER A 116 23.27 -18.35 43.87
C SER A 116 23.62 -17.49 42.65
N TYR A 117 24.61 -16.59 42.77
CA TYR A 117 25.02 -15.73 41.63
C TYR A 117 25.97 -16.44 40.66
N GLU A 118 26.76 -17.39 41.15
CA GLU A 118 27.74 -18.11 40.32
C GLU A 118 27.08 -19.04 39.27
N HIS A 119 25.82 -19.43 39.50
CA HIS A 119 25.12 -20.40 38.67
C HIS A 119 23.85 -19.86 37.99
N THR A 120 23.59 -18.55 38.11
CA THR A 120 22.40 -17.94 37.52
C THR A 120 22.67 -17.63 36.05
N ALA A 121 22.18 -18.52 35.17
CA ALA A 121 22.17 -18.25 33.74
C ALA A 121 21.08 -17.21 33.43
N TYR A 122 21.46 -16.10 32.84
CA TYR A 122 20.49 -15.13 32.34
C TYR A 122 19.87 -15.66 31.04
N VAL A 123 18.57 -15.96 31.11
CA VAL A 123 17.81 -16.34 29.91
C VAL A 123 17.11 -15.09 29.40
N PRO A 124 17.47 -14.58 28.20
CA PRO A 124 16.82 -13.41 27.63
C PRO A 124 15.36 -13.71 27.33
N ILE A 125 14.47 -12.77 27.63
CA ILE A 125 13.07 -12.88 27.27
C ILE A 125 12.94 -12.61 25.77
N VAL A 126 12.38 -13.57 25.05
CA VAL A 126 12.17 -13.49 23.60
C VAL A 126 10.71 -13.10 23.36
N HIS A 127 10.50 -11.98 22.72
CA HIS A 127 9.19 -11.56 22.24
C HIS A 127 9.07 -11.90 20.75
N VAL A 128 8.15 -12.79 20.43
CA VAL A 128 7.85 -13.19 19.05
C VAL A 128 6.52 -12.60 18.65
N LYS A 129 6.50 -11.88 17.50
CA LYS A 129 5.28 -11.37 16.90
C LYS A 129 5.17 -11.89 15.47
N GLY A 130 4.18 -12.74 15.24
CA GLY A 130 3.87 -13.30 13.94
C GLY A 130 2.77 -12.51 13.22
N PHE A 131 2.91 -12.38 11.91
CA PHE A 131 1.93 -11.80 10.99
C PHE A 131 1.61 -12.88 9.96
N ASP A 132 0.45 -13.50 10.09
CA ASP A 132 0.01 -14.66 9.30
C ASP A 132 -1.18 -14.36 8.38
N LYS A 133 -1.74 -13.14 8.47
CA LYS A 133 -2.95 -12.78 7.73
C LYS A 133 -2.65 -11.75 6.65
N ALA A 134 -2.94 -12.13 5.42
CA ALA A 134 -3.02 -11.21 4.30
C ALA A 134 -4.48 -10.91 3.97
N SER A 135 -4.81 -9.65 3.73
CA SER A 135 -6.11 -9.23 3.23
C SER A 135 -6.03 -9.02 1.73
N ALA A 136 -6.87 -9.74 1.00
CA ALA A 136 -7.07 -9.47 -0.42
C ALA A 136 -8.19 -8.43 -0.58
N PHE A 137 -8.02 -7.51 -1.54
CA PHE A 137 -9.06 -6.58 -1.92
C PHE A 137 -9.35 -6.69 -3.42
N THR A 138 -10.61 -6.48 -3.79
CA THR A 138 -11.06 -6.50 -5.17
C THR A 138 -11.50 -5.11 -5.58
N ILE A 139 -10.98 -4.64 -6.69
CA ILE A 139 -11.37 -3.35 -7.27
C ILE A 139 -12.40 -3.64 -8.36
N PRO A 140 -13.70 -3.32 -8.16
CA PRO A 140 -14.70 -3.47 -9.20
C PRO A 140 -14.50 -2.38 -10.27
N LEU A 141 -14.49 -2.79 -11.55
CA LEU A 141 -14.40 -1.89 -12.68
C LEU A 141 -15.62 -2.06 -13.55
N SER A 142 -16.36 -0.98 -13.81
CA SER A 142 -17.49 -0.94 -14.71
C SER A 142 -17.14 -0.14 -15.95
N ILE A 143 -17.31 -0.72 -17.12
CA ILE A 143 -17.00 -0.10 -18.41
C ILE A 143 -18.29 -0.05 -19.23
N LYS A 144 -18.61 1.12 -19.81
CA LYS A 144 -19.74 1.26 -20.71
C LYS A 144 -19.41 0.64 -22.08
N THR A 145 -20.34 -0.14 -22.63
CA THR A 145 -20.20 -0.79 -23.94
C THR A 145 -19.83 0.20 -25.05
N SER A 146 -20.40 1.40 -25.04
CA SER A 146 -20.09 2.44 -26.03
C SER A 146 -18.62 2.88 -26.05
N TYR A 147 -17.91 2.81 -24.93
CA TYR A 147 -16.46 3.11 -24.90
C TYR A 147 -15.65 2.00 -25.57
N ILE A 148 -16.11 0.75 -25.44
CA ILE A 148 -15.46 -0.40 -26.06
C ILE A 148 -15.66 -0.34 -27.58
N GLU A 149 -16.89 -0.08 -28.05
CA GLU A 149 -17.21 0.12 -29.48
C GLU A 149 -16.34 1.24 -30.06
N THR A 150 -16.22 2.37 -29.35
CA THR A 150 -15.37 3.47 -29.80
C THR A 150 -13.89 3.06 -29.84
N ALA A 151 -13.41 2.24 -28.90
CA ALA A 151 -12.03 1.77 -28.91
C ALA A 151 -11.69 0.92 -30.15
N PHE A 152 -12.67 0.16 -30.70
CA PHE A 152 -12.48 -0.62 -31.90
C PHE A 152 -12.50 0.22 -33.21
N THR A 153 -12.79 1.51 -33.16
CA THR A 153 -12.80 2.37 -34.34
C THR A 153 -11.43 2.48 -35.01
N ASN A 154 -10.38 2.61 -34.21
CA ASN A 154 -9.01 2.64 -34.72
C ASN A 154 -7.99 2.31 -33.60
N TYR A 155 -6.75 2.06 -34.01
CA TYR A 155 -5.67 1.71 -33.08
C TYR A 155 -5.36 2.81 -32.05
N ALA A 156 -5.49 4.09 -32.42
CA ALA A 156 -5.22 5.20 -31.49
C ALA A 156 -6.26 5.25 -30.36
N GLU A 157 -7.55 5.00 -30.69
CA GLU A 157 -8.61 4.94 -29.69
C GLU A 157 -8.47 3.70 -28.79
N MET A 158 -8.09 2.54 -29.35
CA MET A 158 -7.77 1.36 -28.56
C MET A 158 -6.60 1.60 -27.61
N SER A 159 -5.55 2.26 -28.05
CA SER A 159 -4.41 2.64 -27.24
C SER A 159 -4.81 3.57 -26.09
N ARG A 160 -5.64 4.58 -26.36
CA ARG A 160 -6.18 5.49 -25.33
C ARG A 160 -7.04 4.75 -24.32
N PHE A 161 -7.89 3.84 -24.77
CA PHE A 161 -8.75 3.03 -23.92
C PHE A 161 -7.93 2.16 -22.96
N ILE A 162 -6.95 1.41 -23.48
CA ILE A 162 -6.04 0.57 -22.68
C ILE A 162 -5.26 1.42 -21.68
N SER A 163 -4.71 2.56 -22.11
CA SER A 163 -3.96 3.47 -21.23
C SER A 163 -4.83 4.04 -20.11
N SER A 164 -6.10 4.39 -20.43
CA SER A 164 -7.06 4.88 -19.44
C SER A 164 -7.43 3.80 -18.41
N LEU A 165 -7.62 2.55 -18.84
CA LEU A 165 -7.89 1.43 -17.93
C LEU A 165 -6.71 1.20 -16.98
N ARG A 166 -5.50 1.22 -17.52
CA ARG A 166 -4.26 1.04 -16.78
C ARG A 166 -4.09 2.14 -15.74
N GLU A 167 -4.24 3.40 -16.14
CA GLU A 167 -4.12 4.55 -15.26
C GLU A 167 -5.16 4.50 -14.12
N ASN A 168 -6.44 4.28 -14.45
CA ASN A 168 -7.50 4.15 -13.45
C ASN A 168 -7.20 3.05 -12.43
N ARG A 169 -6.76 1.89 -12.89
CA ARG A 169 -6.40 0.78 -12.01
C ARG A 169 -5.26 1.16 -11.05
N ASN A 170 -4.22 1.79 -11.57
CA ASN A 170 -3.06 2.19 -10.79
C ASN A 170 -3.40 3.27 -9.77
N GLN A 171 -4.24 4.23 -10.15
CA GLN A 171 -4.74 5.27 -9.23
C GLN A 171 -5.58 4.67 -8.10
N PHE A 172 -6.53 3.76 -8.42
CA PHE A 172 -7.31 3.07 -7.40
C PHE A 172 -6.45 2.24 -6.46
N ARG A 173 -5.48 1.50 -7.01
CA ARG A 173 -4.55 0.71 -6.21
C ARG A 173 -3.75 1.57 -5.25
N LYS A 174 -3.22 2.70 -5.73
CA LYS A 174 -2.52 3.67 -4.90
C LYS A 174 -3.43 4.21 -3.79
N LEU A 175 -4.63 4.66 -4.13
CA LEU A 175 -5.59 5.22 -3.18
C LEU A 175 -5.97 4.22 -2.09
N VAL A 176 -6.18 2.95 -2.42
CA VAL A 176 -6.48 1.90 -1.45
C VAL A 176 -5.29 1.67 -0.51
N LEU A 177 -4.08 1.57 -1.04
CA LEU A 177 -2.88 1.35 -0.22
C LEU A 177 -2.59 2.54 0.69
N ASP A 178 -2.73 3.77 0.20
CA ASP A 178 -2.57 4.98 1.01
C ASP A 178 -3.65 5.05 2.10
N SER A 179 -4.90 4.67 1.80
CA SER A 179 -5.98 4.59 2.79
C SER A 179 -5.66 3.59 3.91
N TYR A 180 -5.15 2.41 3.57
CA TYR A 180 -4.72 1.44 4.58
C TYR A 180 -3.55 1.96 5.42
N ALA A 181 -2.59 2.65 4.81
CA ALA A 181 -1.49 3.28 5.54
C ALA A 181 -2.01 4.32 6.55
N HIS A 182 -2.94 5.18 6.16
CA HIS A 182 -3.58 6.15 7.06
C HIS A 182 -4.35 5.49 8.19
N ILE A 183 -5.12 4.42 7.90
CA ILE A 183 -5.83 3.65 8.94
C ILE A 183 -4.84 3.04 9.94
N LEU A 184 -3.73 2.50 9.45
CA LEU A 184 -2.71 1.90 10.31
C LEU A 184 -2.05 2.94 11.23
N VAL A 185 -1.74 4.13 10.70
CA VAL A 185 -1.23 5.26 11.51
C VAL A 185 -2.26 5.68 12.55
N GLY A 186 -3.51 5.86 12.15
CA GLY A 186 -4.59 6.22 13.06
C GLY A 186 -4.78 5.20 14.18
N ALA A 187 -4.74 3.91 13.84
CA ALA A 187 -4.79 2.84 14.83
C ALA A 187 -3.58 2.87 15.79
N GLY A 188 -2.38 3.12 15.27
CA GLY A 188 -1.16 3.27 16.06
C GLY A 188 -1.26 4.43 17.05
N ILE A 189 -1.77 5.58 16.62
CA ILE A 189 -2.02 6.74 17.48
C ILE A 189 -3.04 6.40 18.57
N ALA A 190 -4.16 5.76 18.21
CA ALA A 190 -5.20 5.41 19.18
C ALA A 190 -4.71 4.40 20.23
N ILE A 191 -3.86 3.43 19.83
CA ILE A 191 -3.24 2.48 20.77
C ILE A 191 -2.25 3.22 21.68
N SER A 192 -1.42 4.10 21.12
CA SER A 192 -0.47 4.91 21.89
C SER A 192 -1.16 5.77 22.94
N ASP A 193 -2.31 6.33 22.62
CA ASP A 193 -3.11 7.13 23.53
C ASP A 193 -3.70 6.31 24.69
N LYS A 194 -4.31 5.17 24.37
CA LYS A 194 -5.02 4.35 25.36
C LYS A 194 -4.10 3.49 26.23
N VAL A 195 -3.05 2.91 25.62
CA VAL A 195 -2.23 1.89 26.30
C VAL A 195 -0.99 2.48 26.95
N THR A 196 -0.25 3.28 26.19
CA THR A 196 1.06 3.78 26.64
C THR A 196 1.02 5.20 27.18
N LYS A 197 -0.06 5.93 26.95
CA LYS A 197 -0.21 7.37 27.27
C LYS A 197 0.99 8.21 26.79
N THR A 198 1.56 7.80 25.66
CA THR A 198 2.72 8.48 25.04
C THR A 198 2.29 9.43 23.92
N SER A 199 0.99 9.52 23.65
CA SER A 199 0.44 10.47 22.67
C SER A 199 0.53 11.91 23.18
N ILE A 200 0.81 12.82 22.27
CA ILE A 200 0.90 14.25 22.55
C ILE A 200 -0.35 14.92 22.01
N HIS A 201 -1.13 15.50 22.91
CA HIS A 201 -2.38 16.20 22.58
C HIS A 201 -2.11 17.70 22.38
N LEU A 202 -1.72 18.11 21.18
CA LEU A 202 -1.32 19.48 20.87
C LEU A 202 -2.37 20.53 21.26
N LEU A 203 -3.67 20.23 21.10
CA LEU A 203 -4.73 21.14 21.49
C LEU A 203 -4.81 21.31 23.01
N THR A 204 -4.66 20.23 23.76
CA THR A 204 -4.66 20.26 25.23
C THR A 204 -3.46 21.04 25.75
N GLU A 205 -2.26 20.76 25.26
CA GLU A 205 -1.03 21.50 25.61
C GLU A 205 -1.16 23.00 25.24
N ALA A 206 -1.77 23.34 24.11
CA ALA A 206 -1.96 24.73 23.70
C ALA A 206 -2.97 25.47 24.59
N LYS A 207 -3.99 24.79 25.11
CA LYS A 207 -4.95 25.33 26.08
C LYS A 207 -4.25 25.57 27.43
N GLU A 208 -3.48 24.62 27.92
CA GLU A 208 -2.71 24.74 29.15
C GLU A 208 -1.66 25.85 29.06
N ALA A 209 -1.05 26.03 27.88
CA ALA A 209 -0.11 27.13 27.64
C ALA A 209 -0.78 28.48 27.39
N GLY A 210 -2.11 28.57 27.41
CA GLY A 210 -2.85 29.81 27.18
C GLY A 210 -2.75 30.37 25.75
N VAL A 211 -2.33 29.55 24.79
CA VAL A 211 -2.21 29.94 23.38
C VAL A 211 -3.57 30.03 22.68
N VAL A 212 -4.49 29.18 23.09
CA VAL A 212 -5.91 29.17 22.66
C VAL A 212 -6.83 29.13 23.87
N ASP A 213 -8.06 29.57 23.66
CA ASP A 213 -9.08 29.57 24.71
C ASP A 213 -9.37 28.13 25.18
N SER A 214 -9.71 27.97 26.47
CA SER A 214 -10.08 26.68 27.07
C SER A 214 -11.29 26.02 26.37
N SER A 215 -12.19 26.82 25.82
CA SER A 215 -13.37 26.38 25.06
C SER A 215 -13.06 26.06 23.59
N ALA A 216 -11.86 26.35 23.07
CA ALA A 216 -11.53 26.16 21.68
C ALA A 216 -11.67 24.69 21.26
N THR A 217 -12.32 24.45 20.12
CA THR A 217 -12.35 23.15 19.44
C THR A 217 -11.24 23.05 18.43
N TRP A 218 -10.95 21.84 17.94
CA TRP A 218 -9.96 21.65 16.88
C TRP A 218 -10.28 22.48 15.63
N GLU A 219 -11.56 22.57 15.28
CA GLU A 219 -12.01 23.33 14.11
C GLU A 219 -11.74 24.83 14.23
N THR A 220 -11.93 25.40 15.41
CA THR A 220 -11.63 26.81 15.65
C THR A 220 -10.14 27.07 15.80
N ALA A 221 -9.42 26.17 16.46
CA ALA A 221 -7.98 26.30 16.71
C ALA A 221 -7.15 26.20 15.42
N ARG A 222 -7.48 25.31 14.50
CA ARG A 222 -6.72 25.12 13.24
C ARG A 222 -6.61 26.36 12.37
N HIS A 223 -7.53 27.31 12.51
CA HIS A 223 -7.49 28.58 11.79
C HIS A 223 -6.76 29.69 12.57
N ASN A 224 -6.28 29.41 13.78
CA ASN A 224 -5.58 30.36 14.60
C ASN A 224 -4.07 30.32 14.33
N THR A 225 -3.50 31.42 13.87
CA THR A 225 -2.06 31.52 13.56
C THR A 225 -1.17 31.26 14.78
N LYS A 226 -1.58 31.66 15.99
CA LYS A 226 -0.84 31.42 17.22
C LYS A 226 -0.77 29.92 17.53
N PHE A 227 -1.90 29.22 17.35
CA PHE A 227 -1.98 27.77 17.52
C PHE A 227 -1.08 27.04 16.51
N ASN A 228 -1.14 27.41 15.23
CA ASN A 228 -0.31 26.80 14.20
C ASN A 228 1.19 26.98 14.48
N ASN A 229 1.60 28.18 14.89
CA ASN A 229 2.98 28.45 15.29
C ASN A 229 3.41 27.65 16.53
N PHE A 230 2.52 27.48 17.50
CA PHE A 230 2.75 26.62 18.66
C PHE A 230 2.98 25.17 18.25
N CYS A 231 2.10 24.63 17.41
CA CYS A 231 2.21 23.26 16.89
C CYS A 231 3.53 23.04 16.14
N LEU A 232 3.92 23.97 15.27
CA LEU A 232 5.19 23.88 14.54
C LEU A 232 6.40 23.88 15.48
N LYS A 233 6.42 24.76 16.49
CA LYS A 233 7.50 24.78 17.48
C LYS A 233 7.56 23.48 18.28
N ARG A 234 6.40 22.96 18.68
CA ARG A 234 6.32 21.72 19.47
C ARG A 234 6.82 20.52 18.66
N ILE A 235 6.40 20.40 17.40
CA ILE A 235 6.88 19.37 16.48
C ILE A 235 8.40 19.46 16.26
N ALA A 236 8.93 20.68 16.08
CA ALA A 236 10.36 20.88 15.94
C ALA A 236 11.14 20.43 17.19
N THR A 237 10.65 20.76 18.38
CA THR A 237 11.25 20.33 19.66
C THR A 237 11.27 18.80 19.80
N ILE A 238 10.14 18.14 19.45
CA ILE A 238 10.04 16.67 19.48
C ILE A 238 11.03 16.05 18.50
N ARG A 239 11.11 16.59 17.29
CA ARG A 239 12.06 16.14 16.26
C ARG A 239 13.51 16.25 16.76
N GLU A 240 13.88 17.37 17.35
CA GLU A 240 15.23 17.53 17.91
C GLU A 240 15.52 16.52 19.02
N TYR A 241 14.55 16.27 19.89
CA TYR A 241 14.68 15.26 20.93
C TYR A 241 14.90 13.86 20.34
N MET A 242 14.11 13.47 19.32
CA MET A 242 14.23 12.18 18.65
C MET A 242 15.54 12.02 17.88
N LEU A 243 16.17 13.11 17.44
CA LEU A 243 17.45 13.07 16.73
C LEU A 243 18.66 12.95 17.68
N ARG A 244 18.49 13.29 18.95
CA ARG A 244 19.57 13.25 19.96
C ARG A 244 19.60 11.95 20.78
N HIS A 245 18.55 11.15 20.69
CA HIS A 245 18.36 9.87 21.40
C HIS A 245 18.01 8.74 20.45
#